data_6cc2f174bfd0a869a92d280e0b3a3445
#
_entry.id   6cc2f174bfd0a869a92d280e0b3a3445
#
_cell.length_a   1.000
_cell.length_b   1.000
_cell.length_c   1.000
_cell.angle_alpha   90.00
_cell.angle_beta   90.00
_cell.angle_gamma   90.00
#
_symmetry.space_group_name_H-M   'P 1'
#
loop_
_entity.id
_entity.type
_entity.pdbx_description
1 polymer ?
#
loop_
_entity_poly.entity_id
_entity_poly.type
_entity_poly.pdbx_seq_one_letter_code
_entity_poly.pdbx_strand_id
1 'polypeptide(L)'
;MKHFKSIISVLAVAFLVYIFTFYIDGEMGIILLAFVAFAPLVSLFITLYARNRIKVSFSCDAYVPKGSKLIVDVKVEKTGVFPVSIVEICPYATEIFAQNIKKRKLSMLNENKRRFRLEVDALVGGNGEIGIKAVYSCGFLGFMKFAVKTPLPQPVSVGVIPPIPEVKSSTQLFRSIADVVLTSDDDEENDTAMLFSANTSPGYEHREYEQGDPLKRINWKLSSKKQKLMVRLDEAAASVQPVLILDLYRNGAIPPVNAVRGEEQLIRSVFGLLDLLVKQGIACNFVYRTSTGETACESVDNPDYPNQLLLKILAIKVVPDKRIDLSHNTGSFCACVVATTDAGPGFSEVTRYIEEPDNTSIIGLSIASVNSTSFKMWYLDEDNNFKLV
;
A
#
# COMPACT_ATOMS: atom_id res chain seq x y z
N MET A 1 -37.28 -12.40 1.33
CA MET A 1 -37.74 -13.81 1.09
C MET A 1 -37.34 -14.80 2.19
N LYS A 2 -36.14 -14.81 2.79
CA LYS A 2 -35.77 -15.79 3.83
C LYS A 2 -36.60 -15.66 5.13
N HIS A 3 -36.86 -14.43 5.59
CA HIS A 3 -37.66 -14.18 6.79
C HIS A 3 -39.13 -14.61 6.60
N PHE A 4 -39.67 -14.44 5.39
CA PHE A 4 -41.05 -14.85 5.07
C PHE A 4 -41.25 -16.37 5.14
N LYS A 5 -40.29 -17.16 4.64
CA LYS A 5 -40.32 -18.62 4.76
C LYS A 5 -40.25 -19.09 6.21
N SER A 6 -39.44 -18.41 7.05
CA SER A 6 -39.34 -18.75 8.47
C SER A 6 -40.62 -18.46 9.25
N ILE A 7 -41.32 -17.36 8.94
CA ILE A 7 -42.61 -17.00 9.54
C ILE A 7 -43.65 -18.01 9.13
N ILE A 8 -43.73 -18.41 7.87
CA ILE A 8 -44.67 -19.44 7.38
C ILE A 8 -44.43 -20.76 8.11
N SER A 9 -43.16 -21.18 8.31
CA SER A 9 -42.86 -22.41 9.05
C SER A 9 -43.37 -22.37 10.50
N VAL A 10 -43.22 -21.24 11.18
CA VAL A 10 -43.74 -21.10 12.56
C VAL A 10 -45.26 -21.11 12.60
N LEU A 11 -45.89 -20.42 11.65
CA LEU A 11 -47.39 -20.48 11.53
C LEU A 11 -47.87 -21.88 11.23
N ALA A 12 -47.17 -22.63 10.36
CA ALA A 12 -47.54 -24.02 10.07
C ALA A 12 -47.41 -24.93 11.31
N VAL A 13 -46.32 -24.75 12.10
CA VAL A 13 -46.13 -25.48 13.36
C VAL A 13 -47.21 -25.08 14.37
N ALA A 14 -47.52 -23.80 14.52
CA ALA A 14 -48.57 -23.33 15.41
C ALA A 14 -49.95 -23.88 15.01
N PHE A 15 -50.26 -23.95 13.71
CA PHE A 15 -51.50 -24.52 13.17
C PHE A 15 -51.57 -26.03 13.42
N LEU A 16 -50.47 -26.77 13.26
CA LEU A 16 -50.42 -28.20 13.60
C LEU A 16 -50.67 -28.45 15.09
N VAL A 17 -50.03 -27.65 15.97
CA VAL A 17 -50.26 -27.75 17.41
C VAL A 17 -51.70 -27.38 17.78
N TYR A 18 -52.30 -26.39 17.11
CA TYR A 18 -53.71 -26.04 17.28
C TYR A 18 -54.62 -27.21 16.93
N ILE A 19 -54.41 -27.87 15.78
CA ILE A 19 -55.17 -29.07 15.40
C ILE A 19 -55.01 -30.19 16.45
N PHE A 20 -53.74 -30.43 16.89
CA PHE A 20 -53.50 -31.45 17.92
C PHE A 20 -54.28 -31.19 19.21
N THR A 21 -54.29 -29.93 19.67
CA THR A 21 -54.98 -29.49 20.88
C THR A 21 -56.53 -29.77 20.83
N PHE A 22 -57.14 -29.53 19.66
CA PHE A 22 -58.56 -29.65 19.52
C PHE A 22 -59.08 -31.06 19.18
N TYR A 23 -58.25 -31.90 18.53
CA TYR A 23 -58.67 -33.20 17.98
C TYR A 23 -58.00 -34.39 18.64
N ILE A 24 -56.92 -34.25 19.39
CA ILE A 24 -56.16 -35.39 19.93
C ILE A 24 -56.11 -35.35 21.46
N ASP A 25 -55.53 -34.33 22.06
CA ASP A 25 -55.35 -34.18 23.51
C ASP A 25 -55.35 -32.70 23.90
N GLY A 26 -56.33 -32.24 24.62
CA GLY A 26 -56.51 -30.85 25.03
C GLY A 26 -55.51 -30.40 26.06
N GLU A 27 -55.15 -31.23 27.03
CA GLU A 27 -54.20 -30.81 28.10
C GLU A 27 -52.74 -30.68 27.57
N MET A 28 -52.24 -31.72 26.91
CA MET A 28 -50.90 -31.68 26.29
C MET A 28 -50.80 -30.67 25.18
N GLY A 29 -51.88 -30.44 24.42
CA GLY A 29 -51.93 -29.45 23.38
C GLY A 29 -51.80 -28.03 23.89
N ILE A 30 -52.43 -27.67 25.01
CA ILE A 30 -52.29 -26.35 25.64
C ILE A 30 -50.84 -26.10 26.08
N ILE A 31 -50.15 -27.10 26.65
CA ILE A 31 -48.74 -27.00 27.03
C ILE A 31 -47.88 -26.77 25.81
N LEU A 32 -48.08 -27.52 24.71
CA LEU A 32 -47.37 -27.35 23.46
C LEU A 32 -47.62 -25.97 22.84
N LEU A 33 -48.85 -25.48 22.86
CA LEU A 33 -49.21 -24.15 22.35
C LEU A 33 -48.52 -23.04 23.13
N ALA A 34 -48.47 -23.17 24.47
CA ALA A 34 -47.72 -22.27 25.32
C ALA A 34 -46.22 -22.25 24.96
N PHE A 35 -45.60 -23.42 24.75
CA PHE A 35 -44.22 -23.51 24.32
C PHE A 35 -43.99 -22.82 22.98
N VAL A 36 -44.82 -23.03 21.99
CA VAL A 36 -44.72 -22.39 20.67
C VAL A 36 -44.87 -20.87 20.76
N ALA A 37 -45.75 -20.38 21.65
CA ALA A 37 -45.93 -18.95 21.88
C ALA A 37 -44.77 -18.32 22.64
N PHE A 38 -44.20 -18.99 23.65
CA PHE A 38 -43.11 -18.47 24.46
C PHE A 38 -41.75 -18.59 23.80
N ALA A 39 -41.48 -19.61 22.97
CA ALA A 39 -40.17 -19.82 22.32
C ALA A 39 -39.66 -18.61 21.53
N PRO A 40 -40.47 -17.90 20.73
CA PRO A 40 -40.03 -16.68 20.05
C PRO A 40 -39.63 -15.55 21.00
N LEU A 41 -40.37 -15.39 22.12
CA LEU A 41 -40.08 -14.36 23.12
C LEU A 41 -38.76 -14.63 23.84
N VAL A 42 -38.53 -15.88 24.27
CA VAL A 42 -37.29 -16.31 24.88
C VAL A 42 -36.12 -16.15 23.89
N SER A 43 -36.31 -16.56 22.64
CA SER A 43 -35.31 -16.39 21.58
C SER A 43 -34.98 -14.92 21.35
N LEU A 44 -35.95 -14.02 21.36
CA LEU A 44 -35.80 -12.58 21.24
C LEU A 44 -34.95 -12.04 22.40
N PHE A 45 -35.33 -12.38 23.65
CA PHE A 45 -34.64 -11.93 24.85
C PHE A 45 -33.17 -12.35 24.86
N ILE A 46 -32.88 -13.62 24.60
CA ILE A 46 -31.53 -14.15 24.54
C ILE A 46 -30.73 -13.44 23.44
N THR A 47 -31.32 -13.20 22.27
CA THR A 47 -30.61 -12.54 21.14
C THR A 47 -30.31 -11.07 21.45
N LEU A 48 -31.26 -10.36 22.08
CA LEU A 48 -31.07 -8.97 22.52
C LEU A 48 -30.01 -8.86 23.64
N TYR A 49 -29.98 -9.81 24.57
CA TYR A 49 -28.92 -9.87 25.58
C TYR A 49 -27.55 -10.13 24.93
N ALA A 50 -27.49 -11.10 24.03
CA ALA A 50 -26.22 -11.49 23.36
C ALA A 50 -25.60 -10.38 22.54
N ARG A 51 -26.41 -9.49 21.93
CA ARG A 51 -25.89 -8.40 21.07
C ARG A 51 -24.92 -7.44 21.74
N ASN A 52 -24.97 -7.32 23.07
CA ASN A 52 -24.09 -6.46 23.86
C ASN A 52 -22.87 -7.20 24.41
N ARG A 53 -22.78 -8.52 24.21
CA ARG A 53 -21.82 -9.42 24.86
C ARG A 53 -20.88 -10.14 23.88
N ILE A 54 -21.04 -9.91 22.59
CA ILE A 54 -20.18 -10.48 21.54
C ILE A 54 -19.08 -9.49 21.21
N LYS A 55 -17.84 -9.93 21.33
CA LYS A 55 -16.64 -9.19 20.88
C LYS A 55 -16.01 -9.96 19.74
N VAL A 56 -15.56 -9.23 18.72
CA VAL A 56 -14.85 -9.79 17.57
C VAL A 56 -13.52 -9.10 17.46
N SER A 57 -12.46 -9.85 17.29
CA SER A 57 -11.12 -9.38 16.98
C SER A 57 -10.59 -10.16 15.79
N PHE A 58 -9.70 -9.56 15.02
CA PHE A 58 -9.02 -10.25 13.95
C PHE A 58 -7.56 -9.77 13.86
N SER A 59 -6.71 -10.63 13.31
CA SER A 59 -5.31 -10.36 13.03
C SER A 59 -4.93 -10.98 11.70
N CYS A 60 -4.04 -10.33 10.98
CA CYS A 60 -3.47 -10.81 9.73
C CYS A 60 -2.04 -10.28 9.58
N ASP A 61 -1.31 -10.82 8.63
CA ASP A 61 0.02 -10.34 8.29
C ASP A 61 -0.07 -8.95 7.65
N ALA A 62 0.94 -8.11 7.94
CA ALA A 62 1.00 -6.74 7.41
C ALA A 62 1.30 -6.70 5.91
N TYR A 63 1.98 -7.71 5.38
CA TYR A 63 2.36 -7.83 3.98
C TYR A 63 2.08 -9.21 3.44
N VAL A 64 1.73 -9.26 2.16
CA VAL A 64 1.46 -10.50 1.44
C VAL A 64 1.94 -10.39 -0.01
N PRO A 65 2.60 -11.41 -0.60
CA PRO A 65 2.96 -11.39 -2.00
C PRO A 65 1.72 -11.40 -2.90
N LYS A 66 1.76 -10.69 -4.02
CA LYS A 66 0.71 -10.75 -5.04
C LYS A 66 0.50 -12.18 -5.54
N GLY A 67 -0.76 -12.56 -5.72
CA GLY A 67 -1.15 -13.92 -6.17
C GLY A 67 -1.19 -14.95 -5.06
N SER A 68 -0.80 -14.61 -3.83
CA SER A 68 -0.92 -15.49 -2.66
C SER A 68 -2.20 -15.21 -1.87
N LYS A 69 -2.49 -16.07 -0.89
CA LYS A 69 -3.65 -15.93 -0.02
C LYS A 69 -3.26 -15.25 1.28
N LEU A 70 -3.92 -14.15 1.59
CA LEU A 70 -3.86 -13.55 2.91
C LEU A 70 -4.70 -14.37 3.89
N ILE A 71 -4.09 -14.79 4.98
CA ILE A 71 -4.76 -15.52 6.07
C ILE A 71 -5.15 -14.50 7.14
N VAL A 72 -6.45 -14.40 7.39
CA VAL A 72 -7.02 -13.56 8.45
C VAL A 72 -7.56 -14.45 9.56
N ASP A 73 -6.93 -14.42 10.72
CA ASP A 73 -7.40 -15.13 11.91
C ASP A 73 -8.46 -14.29 12.61
N VAL A 74 -9.70 -14.76 12.58
CA VAL A 74 -10.83 -14.08 13.23
C VAL A 74 -11.20 -14.82 14.51
N LYS A 75 -11.27 -14.08 15.61
CA LYS A 75 -11.61 -14.57 16.94
C LYS A 75 -12.91 -13.92 17.40
N VAL A 76 -13.88 -14.75 17.77
CA VAL A 76 -15.16 -14.34 18.32
C VAL A 76 -15.24 -14.80 19.76
N GLU A 77 -15.53 -13.89 20.66
CA GLU A 77 -15.70 -14.14 22.08
C GLU A 77 -17.09 -13.69 22.52
N LYS A 78 -17.75 -14.49 23.34
CA LYS A 78 -18.96 -14.09 24.04
C LYS A 78 -18.70 -14.02 25.54
N THR A 79 -19.27 -13.03 26.17
CA THR A 79 -19.28 -12.90 27.63
C THR A 79 -20.72 -13.06 28.13
N GLY A 80 -20.92 -13.84 29.19
CA GLY A 80 -22.24 -14.07 29.78
C GLY A 80 -22.68 -15.54 29.76
N VAL A 81 -23.73 -15.83 30.52
CA VAL A 81 -24.21 -17.19 30.80
C VAL A 81 -25.07 -17.75 29.68
N PHE A 82 -25.83 -16.88 29.00
CA PHE A 82 -26.79 -17.36 27.98
C PHE A 82 -26.08 -17.81 26.69
N PRO A 83 -26.55 -18.90 26.09
CA PRO A 83 -26.01 -19.42 24.86
C PRO A 83 -26.34 -18.46 23.69
N VAL A 84 -25.40 -18.32 22.76
CA VAL A 84 -25.60 -17.59 21.49
C VAL A 84 -25.75 -18.61 20.37
N SER A 85 -26.87 -18.54 19.66
CA SER A 85 -27.17 -19.52 18.60
C SER A 85 -26.17 -19.40 17.45
N ILE A 86 -26.26 -18.31 16.70
CA ILE A 86 -25.41 -18.08 15.51
C ILE A 86 -24.94 -16.62 15.51
N VAL A 87 -23.65 -16.45 15.31
CA VAL A 87 -23.02 -15.16 15.00
C VAL A 87 -22.72 -15.13 13.51
N GLU A 88 -23.26 -14.15 12.80
CA GLU A 88 -22.98 -13.94 11.38
C GLU A 88 -22.02 -12.75 11.25
N ILE A 89 -20.88 -12.99 10.60
CA ILE A 89 -19.82 -12.00 10.37
C ILE A 89 -19.81 -11.66 8.88
N CYS A 90 -19.79 -10.36 8.59
CA CYS A 90 -19.70 -9.81 7.24
C CYS A 90 -18.33 -9.16 7.05
N PRO A 91 -17.31 -9.88 6.61
CA PRO A 91 -16.02 -9.30 6.29
C PRO A 91 -16.11 -8.48 4.99
N TYR A 92 -15.17 -7.55 4.82
CA TYR A 92 -14.96 -6.81 3.58
C TYR A 92 -13.46 -6.63 3.34
N ALA A 93 -13.11 -6.41 2.10
CA ALA A 93 -11.76 -6.02 1.69
C ALA A 93 -11.86 -4.97 0.58
N THR A 94 -10.80 -4.20 0.40
CA THR A 94 -10.68 -3.24 -0.71
C THR A 94 -10.42 -3.95 -2.04
N GLU A 95 -10.42 -3.19 -3.14
CA GLU A 95 -10.36 -3.69 -4.53
C GLU A 95 -9.07 -4.44 -4.87
N ILE A 96 -8.03 -4.31 -4.04
CA ILE A 96 -6.76 -5.06 -4.17
C ILE A 96 -6.97 -6.56 -3.97
N PHE A 97 -7.98 -6.92 -3.19
CA PHE A 97 -8.32 -8.28 -2.84
C PHE A 97 -9.55 -8.79 -3.60
N ALA A 98 -9.70 -10.10 -3.64
CA ALA A 98 -10.90 -10.72 -4.21
C ALA A 98 -12.16 -10.26 -3.47
N GLN A 99 -13.16 -9.76 -4.23
CA GLN A 99 -14.39 -9.19 -3.68
C GLN A 99 -15.44 -10.25 -3.27
N ASN A 100 -15.18 -11.52 -3.56
CA ASN A 100 -16.15 -12.62 -3.32
C ASN A 100 -16.12 -13.18 -1.89
N ILE A 101 -15.74 -12.35 -0.90
CA ILE A 101 -15.65 -12.78 0.50
C ILE A 101 -17.03 -13.14 1.04
N LYS A 102 -17.24 -14.41 1.34
CA LYS A 102 -18.52 -14.92 1.84
C LYS A 102 -18.72 -14.58 3.31
N LYS A 103 -19.96 -14.21 3.65
CA LYS A 103 -20.40 -14.10 5.05
C LYS A 103 -20.20 -15.43 5.76
N ARG A 104 -19.68 -15.40 6.98
CA ARG A 104 -19.47 -16.58 7.81
C ARG A 104 -20.46 -16.61 8.95
N LYS A 105 -21.04 -17.79 9.18
CA LYS A 105 -21.94 -18.07 10.28
C LYS A 105 -21.27 -19.05 11.23
N LEU A 106 -21.24 -18.72 12.50
CA LEU A 106 -20.63 -19.49 13.57
C LEU A 106 -21.64 -19.77 14.66
N SER A 107 -21.78 -21.01 15.06
CA SER A 107 -22.56 -21.38 16.26
C SER A 107 -21.67 -21.23 17.50
N MET A 108 -22.19 -20.57 18.53
CA MET A 108 -21.52 -20.38 19.82
C MET A 108 -22.34 -20.89 20.98
N LEU A 109 -23.05 -22.00 20.77
CA LEU A 109 -23.94 -22.60 21.77
C LEU A 109 -23.17 -23.05 23.01
N ASN A 110 -22.10 -23.83 22.79
CA ASN A 110 -21.37 -24.50 23.86
C ASN A 110 -19.99 -23.84 24.15
N GLU A 111 -19.56 -22.89 23.32
CA GLU A 111 -18.24 -22.30 23.44
C GLU A 111 -18.31 -20.80 23.63
N ASN A 112 -17.48 -20.30 24.57
CA ASN A 112 -17.36 -18.87 24.81
C ASN A 112 -16.38 -18.18 23.86
N LYS A 113 -15.52 -18.96 23.16
CA LYS A 113 -14.52 -18.47 22.24
C LYS A 113 -14.46 -19.37 21.02
N ARG A 114 -14.53 -18.78 19.85
CA ARG A 114 -14.30 -19.47 18.58
C ARG A 114 -13.33 -18.71 17.70
N ARG A 115 -12.48 -19.47 17.01
CA ARG A 115 -11.54 -18.96 16.01
C ARG A 115 -11.84 -19.61 14.67
N PHE A 116 -11.64 -18.85 13.61
CA PHE A 116 -11.66 -19.37 12.25
C PHE A 116 -10.74 -18.58 11.36
N ARG A 117 -10.27 -19.18 10.31
CA ARG A 117 -9.44 -18.57 9.28
C ARG A 117 -10.27 -18.16 8.09
N LEU A 118 -10.03 -16.96 7.64
CA LEU A 118 -10.57 -16.43 6.39
C LEU A 118 -9.41 -16.29 5.41
N GLU A 119 -9.53 -16.91 4.25
CA GLU A 119 -8.55 -16.78 3.18
C GLU A 119 -9.08 -15.77 2.17
N VAL A 120 -8.24 -14.81 1.78
CA VAL A 120 -8.55 -13.76 0.83
C VAL A 120 -7.43 -13.69 -0.19
N ASP A 121 -7.76 -13.83 -1.48
CA ASP A 121 -6.76 -13.80 -2.54
C ASP A 121 -6.29 -12.36 -2.80
N ALA A 122 -4.98 -12.13 -2.80
CA ALA A 122 -4.32 -10.87 -3.11
C ALA A 122 -4.14 -10.75 -4.64
N LEU A 123 -4.94 -9.92 -5.30
CA LEU A 123 -5.02 -9.86 -6.76
C LEU A 123 -4.14 -8.77 -7.37
N VAL A 124 -4.02 -7.62 -6.69
CA VAL A 124 -3.34 -6.42 -7.22
C VAL A 124 -2.34 -5.93 -6.18
N GLY A 125 -1.14 -5.51 -6.61
CA GLY A 125 -0.14 -4.93 -5.73
C GLY A 125 -0.53 -3.53 -5.25
N GLY A 126 -0.17 -3.20 -4.02
CA GLY A 126 -0.47 -1.89 -3.44
C GLY A 126 -0.93 -1.96 -1.98
N ASN A 127 -1.45 -0.86 -1.45
CA ASN A 127 -2.00 -0.78 -0.11
C ASN A 127 -3.51 -1.04 -0.11
N GLY A 128 -3.97 -1.99 0.70
CA GLY A 128 -5.38 -2.29 0.87
C GLY A 128 -5.80 -2.46 2.32
N GLU A 129 -7.09 -2.47 2.55
CA GLU A 129 -7.68 -2.64 3.86
C GLU A 129 -8.57 -3.87 3.92
N ILE A 130 -8.48 -4.61 5.02
CA ILE A 130 -9.40 -5.69 5.37
C ILE A 130 -10.05 -5.37 6.70
N GLY A 131 -11.34 -5.62 6.78
CA GLY A 131 -12.10 -5.35 7.98
C GLY A 131 -13.39 -6.13 8.09
N ILE A 132 -14.16 -5.82 9.12
CA ILE A 132 -15.48 -6.39 9.38
C ILE A 132 -16.51 -5.27 9.25
N LYS A 133 -17.37 -5.38 8.22
CA LYS A 133 -18.41 -4.39 7.95
C LYS A 133 -19.54 -4.45 8.99
N ALA A 134 -19.93 -5.64 9.41
CA ALA A 134 -21.01 -5.86 10.37
C ALA A 134 -20.92 -7.24 11.01
N VAL A 135 -21.38 -7.32 12.26
CA VAL A 135 -21.54 -8.57 13.00
C VAL A 135 -22.98 -8.62 13.49
N TYR A 136 -23.62 -9.77 13.30
CA TYR A 136 -25.00 -9.96 13.72
C TYR A 136 -25.14 -11.16 14.66
N SER A 137 -25.97 -11.00 15.69
CA SER A 137 -26.49 -12.10 16.49
C SER A 137 -27.78 -12.58 15.89
N CYS A 138 -27.90 -13.87 15.56
CA CYS A 138 -29.11 -14.49 15.03
C CYS A 138 -29.79 -15.28 16.13
N GLY A 139 -31.14 -15.19 16.21
CA GLY A 139 -31.93 -15.93 17.15
C GLY A 139 -32.00 -17.43 16.86
N PHE A 140 -32.34 -18.23 17.85
CA PHE A 140 -32.44 -19.70 17.74
C PHE A 140 -33.40 -20.14 16.63
N LEU A 141 -34.51 -19.44 16.46
CA LEU A 141 -35.54 -19.77 15.45
C LEU A 141 -35.21 -19.20 14.05
N GLY A 142 -34.08 -18.47 13.90
CA GLY A 142 -33.56 -18.02 12.59
C GLY A 142 -34.29 -16.84 11.95
N PHE A 143 -35.39 -16.31 12.52
CA PHE A 143 -36.09 -15.15 11.93
C PHE A 143 -35.68 -13.80 12.50
N MET A 144 -34.98 -13.78 13.63
CA MET A 144 -34.50 -12.55 14.24
C MET A 144 -33.00 -12.39 14.03
N LYS A 145 -32.59 -11.19 13.60
CA LYS A 145 -31.21 -10.86 13.35
C LYS A 145 -30.95 -9.43 13.81
N PHE A 146 -30.09 -9.27 14.80
CA PHE A 146 -29.74 -7.97 15.37
C PHE A 146 -28.25 -7.66 15.22
N ALA A 147 -27.92 -6.44 14.86
CA ALA A 147 -26.54 -6.00 14.84
C ALA A 147 -25.96 -5.98 16.26
N VAL A 148 -24.74 -6.44 16.39
CA VAL A 148 -23.97 -6.39 17.63
C VAL A 148 -23.66 -4.93 17.96
N LYS A 149 -23.79 -4.54 19.25
CA LYS A 149 -23.57 -3.16 19.71
C LYS A 149 -22.13 -2.90 20.17
N THR A 150 -21.34 -3.93 20.41
CA THR A 150 -19.93 -3.76 20.75
C THR A 150 -19.18 -3.12 19.59
N PRO A 151 -18.18 -2.27 19.86
CA PRO A 151 -17.38 -1.65 18.80
C PRO A 151 -16.77 -2.72 17.92
N LEU A 152 -16.85 -2.53 16.61
CA LEU A 152 -16.20 -3.39 15.64
C LEU A 152 -14.68 -3.13 15.67
N PRO A 153 -13.87 -4.14 15.40
CA PRO A 153 -12.43 -3.94 15.27
C PRO A 153 -12.12 -3.00 14.10
N GLN A 154 -11.09 -2.19 14.27
CA GLN A 154 -10.65 -1.28 13.19
C GLN A 154 -10.14 -2.09 12.00
N PRO A 155 -10.34 -1.60 10.77
CA PRO A 155 -9.76 -2.24 9.59
C PRO A 155 -8.23 -2.24 9.69
N VAL A 156 -7.61 -3.30 9.19
CA VAL A 156 -6.15 -3.44 9.13
C VAL A 156 -5.69 -3.14 7.72
N SER A 157 -4.68 -2.30 7.60
CA SER A 157 -3.99 -2.02 6.35
C SER A 157 -3.03 -3.16 6.04
N VAL A 158 -3.06 -3.66 4.82
CA VAL A 158 -2.21 -4.75 4.34
C VAL A 158 -1.57 -4.36 3.02
N GLY A 159 -0.25 -4.44 2.96
CA GLY A 159 0.51 -4.21 1.74
C GLY A 159 0.59 -5.49 0.89
N VAL A 160 0.14 -5.43 -0.35
CA VAL A 160 0.33 -6.50 -1.31
C VAL A 160 1.57 -6.20 -2.14
N ILE A 161 2.60 -7.05 -2.01
CA ILE A 161 3.90 -6.86 -2.66
C ILE A 161 3.81 -7.31 -4.12
N PRO A 162 3.91 -6.38 -5.09
CA PRO A 162 3.99 -6.74 -6.50
C PRO A 162 5.38 -7.30 -6.82
N PRO A 163 5.51 -8.22 -7.79
CA PRO A 163 6.82 -8.64 -8.28
C PRO A 163 7.50 -7.47 -9.00
N ILE A 164 8.74 -7.14 -8.58
CA ILE A 164 9.55 -6.11 -9.24
C ILE A 164 10.06 -6.70 -10.57
N PRO A 165 9.85 -6.03 -11.72
CA PRO A 165 10.31 -6.49 -13.01
C PRO A 165 11.83 -6.28 -13.14
N GLU A 166 12.52 -7.21 -13.76
CA GLU A 166 13.90 -7.03 -14.17
C GLU A 166 13.96 -6.21 -15.46
N VAL A 167 14.26 -4.93 -15.34
CA VAL A 167 14.40 -4.01 -16.48
C VAL A 167 15.76 -4.21 -17.12
N LYS A 168 15.80 -4.21 -18.45
CA LYS A 168 17.06 -4.38 -19.21
C LYS A 168 17.85 -3.08 -19.26
N SER A 169 19.17 -3.15 -19.06
CA SER A 169 20.10 -2.00 -19.17
C SER A 169 20.18 -1.42 -20.61
N SER A 170 19.64 -2.14 -21.59
CA SER A 170 19.58 -1.66 -22.98
C SER A 170 18.45 -0.66 -23.23
N THR A 171 17.56 -0.40 -22.27
CA THR A 171 16.44 0.54 -22.43
C THR A 171 16.92 1.96 -22.65
N GLN A 172 16.25 2.70 -23.53
CA GLN A 172 16.62 4.08 -23.86
C GLN A 172 16.52 5.01 -22.64
N LEU A 173 15.50 4.82 -21.78
CA LEU A 173 15.34 5.61 -20.57
C LEU A 173 16.55 5.45 -19.63
N PHE A 174 16.99 4.20 -19.37
CA PHE A 174 18.15 3.96 -18.53
C PHE A 174 19.41 4.61 -19.12
N ARG A 175 19.64 4.45 -20.44
CA ARG A 175 20.79 5.04 -21.12
C ARG A 175 20.77 6.56 -21.01
N SER A 176 19.62 7.21 -21.23
CA SER A 176 19.51 8.66 -21.11
C SER A 176 19.87 9.16 -19.71
N ILE A 177 19.50 8.44 -18.66
CA ILE A 177 19.87 8.79 -17.28
C ILE A 177 21.37 8.55 -17.06
N ALA A 178 21.89 7.40 -17.48
CA ALA A 178 23.30 7.05 -17.33
C ALA A 178 24.20 8.03 -18.08
N ASP A 179 23.83 8.42 -19.31
CA ASP A 179 24.59 9.40 -20.10
C ASP A 179 24.64 10.77 -19.41
N VAL A 180 23.53 11.22 -18.82
CA VAL A 180 23.49 12.49 -18.08
C VAL A 180 24.33 12.41 -16.80
N VAL A 181 24.29 11.29 -16.07
CA VAL A 181 25.13 11.07 -14.88
C VAL A 181 26.61 11.10 -15.26
N LEU A 182 27.00 10.42 -16.34
CA LEU A 182 28.39 10.39 -16.82
C LEU A 182 28.87 11.76 -17.31
N THR A 183 28.02 12.52 -18.03
CA THR A 183 28.42 13.86 -18.51
C THR A 183 28.50 14.88 -17.39
N SER A 184 27.71 14.79 -16.35
CA SER A 184 27.84 15.66 -15.18
C SER A 184 29.07 15.37 -14.34
N ASP A 185 29.67 14.18 -14.43
CA ASP A 185 30.96 13.85 -13.83
C ASP A 185 32.13 14.34 -14.71
N ASP A 186 31.95 14.52 -16.03
CA ASP A 186 33.02 14.95 -16.97
C ASP A 186 33.25 16.47 -17.05
N ASP A 187 32.33 17.31 -16.58
CA ASP A 187 32.49 18.77 -16.53
C ASP A 187 33.54 19.25 -15.49
N GLU A 188 34.11 18.34 -14.69
CA GLU A 188 35.28 18.57 -13.86
C GLU A 188 36.53 17.87 -14.48
N GLU A 189 37.32 18.65 -15.23
CA GLU A 189 38.57 18.33 -15.90
C GLU A 189 39.36 17.11 -15.39
N ASN A 190 39.60 16.15 -16.31
CA ASN A 190 40.80 15.29 -16.39
C ASN A 190 41.26 14.54 -15.14
N ASP A 191 40.74 13.33 -14.95
CA ASP A 191 41.62 12.18 -14.73
C ASP A 191 40.89 10.85 -14.92
N THR A 192 41.09 10.25 -16.06
CA THR A 192 40.64 8.90 -16.44
C THR A 192 41.30 7.83 -15.58
N ALA A 193 40.93 7.70 -14.32
CA ALA A 193 41.36 6.53 -13.53
C ALA A 193 40.71 6.37 -12.16
N MET A 194 39.48 6.79 -11.89
CA MET A 194 38.84 6.39 -10.63
C MET A 194 37.31 6.35 -10.72
N LEU A 195 36.77 5.41 -11.51
CA LEU A 195 35.34 5.14 -11.58
C LEU A 195 34.78 4.47 -10.31
N PHE A 196 35.53 4.30 -9.25
CA PHE A 196 35.09 3.57 -8.04
C PHE A 196 35.63 4.13 -6.71
N SER A 197 35.99 5.38 -6.58
CA SER A 197 36.38 5.90 -5.28
C SER A 197 35.75 7.25 -4.97
N ALA A 198 35.01 7.25 -3.84
CA ALA A 198 34.54 8.39 -3.06
C ALA A 198 34.56 9.76 -3.78
N ASN A 199 33.37 10.23 -4.14
CA ASN A 199 33.09 11.56 -4.70
C ASN A 199 33.63 12.68 -3.81
N THR A 200 34.85 13.06 -4.05
CA THR A 200 35.46 14.25 -3.44
C THR A 200 35.98 15.15 -4.55
N SER A 201 35.37 16.33 -4.69
CA SER A 201 35.91 17.38 -5.56
C SER A 201 36.99 18.15 -4.83
N PRO A 202 37.98 18.71 -5.57
CA PRO A 202 38.99 19.54 -4.96
C PRO A 202 38.38 20.85 -4.44
N GLY A 203 38.19 20.94 -3.13
CA GLY A 203 37.58 22.11 -2.47
C GLY A 203 38.43 23.38 -2.54
N TYR A 204 37.80 24.51 -2.25
CA TYR A 204 38.49 25.81 -2.17
C TYR A 204 39.20 26.02 -0.84
N GLU A 205 38.90 25.20 0.18
CA GLU A 205 39.52 25.30 1.49
C GLU A 205 40.92 24.66 1.51
N HIS A 206 41.85 25.32 2.21
CA HIS A 206 43.22 24.86 2.34
C HIS A 206 43.60 24.88 3.80
N ARG A 207 44.21 23.77 4.28
CA ARG A 207 44.83 23.71 5.60
C ARG A 207 46.34 23.56 5.52
N GLU A 208 47.04 23.75 6.63
CA GLU A 208 48.48 23.45 6.69
C GLU A 208 48.70 21.93 6.54
N TYR A 209 49.76 21.54 5.87
CA TYR A 209 50.17 20.16 5.65
C TYR A 209 50.51 19.48 6.98
N GLU A 210 49.95 18.31 7.19
CA GLU A 210 50.29 17.41 8.29
C GLU A 210 50.99 16.15 7.77
N GLN A 211 51.89 15.58 8.59
CA GLN A 211 52.63 14.38 8.20
C GLN A 211 51.69 13.20 7.96
N GLY A 212 51.60 12.75 6.70
CA GLY A 212 50.66 11.71 6.26
C GLY A 212 49.74 12.17 5.11
N ASP A 213 49.67 13.48 4.86
CA ASP A 213 48.86 13.99 3.75
C ASP A 213 49.47 13.61 2.40
N PRO A 214 48.65 13.27 1.40
CA PRO A 214 49.14 12.98 0.05
C PRO A 214 49.80 14.20 -0.60
N LEU A 215 51.06 14.06 -1.04
CA LEU A 215 51.82 15.13 -1.68
C LEU A 215 51.16 15.69 -2.95
N LYS A 216 50.31 14.90 -3.63
CA LYS A 216 49.54 15.34 -4.81
C LYS A 216 48.51 16.43 -4.47
N ARG A 217 48.08 16.55 -3.21
CA ARG A 217 47.10 17.55 -2.77
C ARG A 217 47.73 18.87 -2.32
N ILE A 218 49.06 19.01 -2.40
CA ILE A 218 49.75 20.24 -2.04
C ILE A 218 49.52 21.29 -3.12
N ASN A 219 48.92 22.42 -2.73
CA ASN A 219 48.83 23.59 -3.58
C ASN A 219 50.14 24.37 -3.56
N TRP A 220 51.04 24.03 -4.48
CA TRP A 220 52.38 24.62 -4.55
C TRP A 220 52.37 26.14 -4.73
N LYS A 221 51.40 26.68 -5.49
CA LYS A 221 51.27 28.12 -5.72
C LYS A 221 50.88 28.86 -4.43
N LEU A 222 49.96 28.32 -3.64
CA LEU A 222 49.55 28.91 -2.37
C LEU A 222 50.63 28.69 -1.29
N SER A 223 51.27 27.53 -1.30
CA SER A 223 52.34 27.17 -0.37
C SER A 223 53.55 28.13 -0.51
N SER A 224 53.94 28.44 -1.73
CA SER A 224 55.05 29.41 -1.96
C SER A 224 54.64 30.83 -1.53
N LYS A 225 53.40 31.23 -1.67
CA LYS A 225 52.92 32.54 -1.24
C LYS A 225 52.82 32.66 0.30
N LYS A 226 52.41 31.58 0.98
CA LYS A 226 52.27 31.55 2.44
C LYS A 226 53.53 31.07 3.17
N GLN A 227 54.54 30.62 2.46
CA GLN A 227 55.79 30.01 3.00
C GLN A 227 55.54 28.83 3.95
N LYS A 228 54.47 28.15 3.76
CA LYS A 228 54.04 26.93 4.49
C LYS A 228 53.39 25.98 3.52
N LEU A 229 53.60 24.69 3.67
CA LEU A 229 52.93 23.71 2.84
C LEU A 229 51.43 23.74 3.10
N MET A 230 50.65 24.01 2.06
CA MET A 230 49.22 24.09 2.12
C MET A 230 48.61 22.93 1.34
N VAL A 231 47.78 22.17 1.99
CA VAL A 231 47.03 21.05 1.39
C VAL A 231 45.62 21.51 1.08
N ARG A 232 45.15 21.18 -0.10
CA ARG A 232 43.75 21.39 -0.51
C ARG A 232 42.90 20.38 0.20
N LEU A 233 41.87 20.84 0.89
CA LEU A 233 40.84 19.98 1.47
C LEU A 233 39.87 19.57 0.36
N ASP A 234 39.57 18.30 0.27
CA ASP A 234 38.49 17.85 -0.62
C ASP A 234 37.16 18.23 0.01
N GLU A 235 36.36 18.96 -0.70
CA GLU A 235 34.96 19.09 -0.39
C GLU A 235 34.27 17.83 -0.90
N ALA A 236 33.36 17.28 -0.12
CA ALA A 236 32.46 16.29 -0.67
C ALA A 236 31.68 16.99 -1.80
N ALA A 237 32.03 16.69 -3.05
CA ALA A 237 31.18 17.09 -4.16
C ALA A 237 29.80 16.51 -3.83
N ALA A 238 28.80 17.35 -3.72
CA ALA A 238 27.44 16.90 -3.74
C ALA A 238 27.26 16.27 -5.11
N SER A 239 27.47 14.96 -5.22
CA SER A 239 27.24 14.23 -6.46
C SER A 239 25.81 14.51 -6.85
N VAL A 240 25.64 15.14 -8.02
CA VAL A 240 24.34 15.47 -8.54
C VAL A 240 23.67 14.17 -8.94
N GLN A 241 22.93 13.58 -8.01
CA GLN A 241 22.30 12.27 -8.20
C GLN A 241 21.02 12.42 -9.00
N PRO A 242 20.66 11.44 -9.82
CA PRO A 242 19.34 11.39 -10.45
C PRO A 242 18.25 11.27 -9.39
N VAL A 243 17.12 11.90 -9.65
CA VAL A 243 15.96 11.90 -8.74
C VAL A 243 14.80 11.14 -9.37
N LEU A 244 14.27 10.19 -8.63
CA LEU A 244 13.04 9.46 -8.96
C LEU A 244 11.90 9.97 -8.07
N ILE A 245 10.89 10.55 -8.67
CA ILE A 245 9.72 11.12 -7.97
C ILE A 245 8.53 10.20 -8.20
N LEU A 246 7.92 9.69 -7.12
CA LEU A 246 6.73 8.85 -7.18
C LEU A 246 5.49 9.65 -6.80
N ASP A 247 4.66 10.00 -7.80
CA ASP A 247 3.37 10.66 -7.65
C ASP A 247 2.22 9.65 -7.81
N LEU A 248 1.83 8.98 -6.74
CA LEU A 248 0.66 8.09 -6.70
C LEU A 248 -0.62 8.95 -6.61
N TYR A 249 -1.05 9.49 -7.74
CA TYR A 249 -2.26 10.28 -7.84
C TYR A 249 -3.45 9.40 -8.18
N ARG A 250 -4.50 9.45 -7.36
CA ARG A 250 -5.76 8.74 -7.60
C ARG A 250 -6.84 9.76 -7.97
N ASN A 251 -7.20 9.81 -9.24
CA ASN A 251 -8.31 10.63 -9.72
C ASN A 251 -9.65 9.99 -9.29
N GLY A 252 -10.48 10.76 -8.58
CA GLY A 252 -11.79 10.29 -8.10
C GLY A 252 -12.78 9.92 -9.21
N ALA A 253 -12.55 10.34 -10.45
CA ALA A 253 -13.38 9.98 -11.59
C ALA A 253 -13.08 8.57 -12.16
N ILE A 254 -11.92 8.00 -11.85
CA ILE A 254 -11.51 6.67 -12.34
C ILE A 254 -12.10 5.58 -11.42
N PRO A 255 -12.68 4.49 -11.98
CA PRO A 255 -13.13 3.38 -11.17
C PRO A 255 -12.02 2.83 -10.27
N PRO A 256 -12.29 2.56 -8.97
CA PRO A 256 -11.25 2.17 -8.00
C PRO A 256 -10.40 0.97 -8.44
N VAL A 257 -11.01 -0.02 -9.12
CA VAL A 257 -10.30 -1.20 -9.63
C VAL A 257 -9.22 -0.84 -10.66
N ASN A 258 -9.51 0.12 -11.55
CA ASN A 258 -8.58 0.55 -12.59
C ASN A 258 -7.50 1.45 -11.99
N ALA A 259 -7.85 2.31 -11.04
CA ALA A 259 -6.90 3.17 -10.34
C ALA A 259 -5.83 2.34 -9.61
N VAL A 260 -6.24 1.31 -8.87
CA VAL A 260 -5.32 0.43 -8.14
C VAL A 260 -4.40 -0.36 -9.08
N ARG A 261 -4.90 -0.82 -10.23
CA ARG A 261 -4.05 -1.47 -11.25
C ARG A 261 -3.03 -0.51 -11.85
N GLY A 262 -3.43 0.74 -12.10
CA GLY A 262 -2.50 1.78 -12.55
C GLY A 262 -1.41 2.08 -11.51
N GLU A 263 -1.78 2.19 -10.24
CA GLU A 263 -0.84 2.36 -9.14
C GLU A 263 0.16 1.20 -9.06
N GLU A 264 -0.31 -0.04 -9.17
CA GLU A 264 0.57 -1.22 -9.21
C GLU A 264 1.54 -1.16 -10.41
N GLN A 265 1.04 -0.85 -11.61
CA GLN A 265 1.87 -0.75 -12.80
C GLN A 265 2.96 0.32 -12.62
N LEU A 266 2.60 1.46 -12.06
CA LEU A 266 3.54 2.55 -11.80
C LEU A 266 4.60 2.15 -10.76
N ILE A 267 4.20 1.55 -9.64
CA ILE A 267 5.12 1.06 -8.62
C ILE A 267 6.11 0.05 -9.24
N ARG A 268 5.62 -0.91 -10.03
CA ARG A 268 6.48 -1.87 -10.73
C ARG A 268 7.47 -1.21 -11.65
N SER A 269 7.05 -0.21 -12.43
CA SER A 269 7.91 0.51 -13.38
C SER A 269 9.02 1.26 -12.66
N VAL A 270 8.66 2.00 -11.62
CA VAL A 270 9.63 2.83 -10.87
C VAL A 270 10.62 1.97 -10.10
N PHE A 271 10.13 0.94 -9.41
CA PHE A 271 11.02 0.04 -8.65
C PHE A 271 11.88 -0.84 -9.55
N GLY A 272 11.40 -1.19 -10.74
CA GLY A 272 12.23 -1.86 -11.75
C GLY A 272 13.36 -0.98 -12.26
N LEU A 273 13.10 0.32 -12.49
CA LEU A 273 14.14 1.29 -12.86
C LEU A 273 15.10 1.55 -11.68
N LEU A 274 14.58 1.73 -10.47
CA LEU A 274 15.36 1.93 -9.25
C LEU A 274 16.32 0.78 -8.99
N ASP A 275 15.83 -0.44 -9.05
CA ASP A 275 16.63 -1.67 -8.87
C ASP A 275 17.74 -1.77 -9.93
N LEU A 276 17.43 -1.42 -11.19
CA LEU A 276 18.42 -1.39 -12.26
C LEU A 276 19.51 -0.34 -12.01
N LEU A 277 19.15 0.91 -11.66
CA LEU A 277 20.09 1.99 -11.40
C LEU A 277 21.07 1.59 -10.27
N VAL A 278 20.56 1.13 -9.16
CA VAL A 278 21.37 0.77 -8.00
C VAL A 278 22.25 -0.45 -8.28
N LYS A 279 21.77 -1.46 -9.01
CA LYS A 279 22.57 -2.61 -9.45
C LYS A 279 23.72 -2.22 -10.40
N GLN A 280 23.55 -1.13 -11.16
CA GLN A 280 24.59 -0.57 -12.01
C GLN A 280 25.54 0.40 -11.27
N GLY A 281 25.37 0.57 -9.95
CA GLY A 281 26.20 1.42 -9.11
C GLY A 281 25.80 2.91 -9.16
N ILE A 282 24.67 3.26 -9.76
CA ILE A 282 24.16 4.64 -9.82
C ILE A 282 23.29 4.87 -8.59
N ALA A 283 23.80 5.61 -7.61
CA ALA A 283 23.03 6.07 -6.47
C ALA A 283 21.98 7.10 -6.92
N CYS A 284 20.79 7.05 -6.36
CA CYS A 284 19.71 7.97 -6.72
C CYS A 284 18.90 8.41 -5.51
N ASN A 285 18.30 9.58 -5.61
CA ASN A 285 17.38 10.10 -4.62
C ASN A 285 15.94 9.68 -4.98
N PHE A 286 15.24 9.12 -4.02
CA PHE A 286 13.85 8.68 -4.20
C PHE A 286 12.91 9.58 -3.40
N VAL A 287 11.99 10.24 -4.10
CA VAL A 287 11.06 11.21 -3.53
C VAL A 287 9.64 10.64 -3.57
N TYR A 288 8.99 10.60 -2.43
CA TYR A 288 7.63 10.07 -2.31
C TYR A 288 6.84 10.79 -1.22
N ARG A 289 5.54 10.60 -1.22
CA ARG A 289 4.65 11.17 -0.21
C ARG A 289 4.48 10.22 0.96
N THR A 290 4.65 10.72 2.19
CA THR A 290 4.49 9.96 3.44
C THR A 290 3.01 9.80 3.83
N SER A 291 2.74 8.97 4.84
CA SER A 291 1.39 8.81 5.42
C SER A 291 0.86 10.10 6.07
N THR A 292 1.73 11.00 6.53
CA THR A 292 1.38 12.31 7.07
C THR A 292 1.01 13.32 5.96
N GLY A 293 1.33 12.99 4.71
CA GLY A 293 1.09 13.84 3.55
C GLY A 293 2.26 14.74 3.17
N GLU A 294 3.35 14.67 3.92
CA GLU A 294 4.60 15.38 3.64
C GLU A 294 5.41 14.62 2.57
N THR A 295 6.29 15.34 1.90
CA THR A 295 7.23 14.76 0.94
C THR A 295 8.49 14.31 1.66
N ALA A 296 8.89 13.06 1.45
CA ALA A 296 10.15 12.50 1.92
C ALA A 296 11.09 12.26 0.75
N CYS A 297 12.39 12.48 0.99
CA CYS A 297 13.45 12.16 0.06
C CYS A 297 14.42 11.19 0.74
N GLU A 298 14.68 10.05 0.12
CA GLU A 298 15.61 9.04 0.63
C GLU A 298 16.67 8.73 -0.43
N SER A 299 17.94 8.74 -0.04
CA SER A 299 19.03 8.32 -0.92
C SER A 299 19.11 6.80 -0.95
N VAL A 300 19.20 6.25 -2.16
CA VAL A 300 19.25 4.81 -2.42
C VAL A 300 20.55 4.49 -3.15
N ASP A 301 21.48 3.90 -2.43
CA ASP A 301 22.82 3.54 -2.90
C ASP A 301 23.11 2.03 -2.78
N ASN A 302 22.30 1.32 -1.99
CA ASN A 302 22.49 -0.10 -1.70
C ASN A 302 21.46 -0.96 -2.46
N PRO A 303 21.87 -2.05 -3.14
CA PRO A 303 20.96 -2.97 -3.85
C PRO A 303 19.84 -3.61 -3.02
N ASP A 304 20.03 -3.73 -1.70
CA ASP A 304 19.00 -4.31 -0.82
C ASP A 304 17.94 -3.29 -0.36
N TYR A 305 18.23 -1.99 -0.51
CA TYR A 305 17.38 -0.92 -0.02
C TYR A 305 16.06 -0.75 -0.80
N PRO A 306 15.98 -0.95 -2.14
CA PRO A 306 14.74 -0.85 -2.89
C PRO A 306 13.61 -1.72 -2.33
N ASN A 307 13.92 -2.94 -1.85
CA ASN A 307 12.92 -3.82 -1.24
C ASN A 307 12.36 -3.26 0.07
N GLN A 308 13.21 -2.65 0.90
CA GLN A 308 12.79 -2.04 2.16
C GLN A 308 11.94 -0.78 1.90
N LEU A 309 12.35 0.03 0.92
CA LEU A 309 11.62 1.21 0.49
C LEU A 309 10.24 0.84 -0.10
N LEU A 310 10.16 -0.24 -0.88
CA LEU A 310 8.88 -0.75 -1.38
C LEU A 310 7.91 -1.07 -0.23
N LEU A 311 8.38 -1.74 0.81
CA LEU A 311 7.54 -2.03 1.98
C LEU A 311 7.05 -0.75 2.68
N LYS A 312 7.91 0.26 2.81
CA LYS A 312 7.51 1.56 3.36
C LYS A 312 6.39 2.21 2.52
N ILE A 313 6.53 2.19 1.20
CA ILE A 313 5.53 2.78 0.28
C ILE A 313 4.21 1.99 0.32
N LEU A 314 4.28 0.66 0.35
CA LEU A 314 3.09 -0.19 0.47
C LEU A 314 2.35 -0.04 1.81
N ALA A 315 3.00 0.49 2.85
CA ALA A 315 2.33 0.84 4.10
C ALA A 315 1.52 2.14 4.01
N ILE A 316 1.77 2.98 2.98
CA ILE A 316 1.14 4.29 2.83
C ILE A 316 -0.20 4.14 2.09
N LYS A 317 -1.25 4.71 2.67
CA LYS A 317 -2.56 4.77 2.03
C LYS A 317 -2.59 5.92 1.00
N VAL A 318 -2.89 5.59 -0.25
CA VAL A 318 -3.07 6.59 -1.30
C VAL A 318 -4.32 7.42 -1.00
N VAL A 319 -4.16 8.74 -0.91
CA VAL A 319 -5.27 9.68 -0.68
C VAL A 319 -5.75 10.18 -2.05
N PRO A 320 -7.05 10.03 -2.38
CA PRO A 320 -7.60 10.55 -3.63
C PRO A 320 -7.39 12.07 -3.79
N ASP A 321 -7.25 12.51 -5.04
CA ASP A 321 -7.17 13.91 -5.47
C ASP A 321 -6.04 14.73 -4.79
N LYS A 322 -4.98 14.06 -4.35
CA LYS A 322 -3.81 14.73 -3.77
C LYS A 322 -2.54 14.29 -4.48
N ARG A 323 -1.80 15.25 -5.01
CA ARG A 323 -0.49 15.07 -5.64
C ARG A 323 0.65 15.25 -4.64
N ILE A 324 1.84 14.88 -5.05
CA ILE A 324 3.07 15.16 -4.32
C ILE A 324 3.37 16.67 -4.36
N ASP A 325 3.81 17.21 -3.24
CA ASP A 325 4.24 18.61 -3.14
C ASP A 325 5.78 18.69 -3.14
N LEU A 326 6.32 19.33 -4.16
CA LEU A 326 7.77 19.49 -4.35
C LEU A 326 8.29 20.87 -3.92
N SER A 327 7.44 21.73 -3.37
CA SER A 327 7.81 23.13 -3.01
C SER A 327 8.98 23.24 -2.04
N HIS A 328 9.27 22.19 -1.27
CA HIS A 328 10.34 22.14 -0.27
C HIS A 328 11.55 21.30 -0.70
N ASN A 329 11.51 20.65 -1.87
CA ASN A 329 12.58 19.76 -2.38
C ASN A 329 13.29 20.38 -3.60
N THR A 330 13.86 21.55 -3.43
CA THR A 330 14.61 22.27 -4.46
C THR A 330 16.11 21.94 -4.41
N GLY A 331 16.48 20.66 -4.46
CA GLY A 331 17.87 20.26 -4.67
C GLY A 331 18.21 20.25 -6.16
N SER A 332 19.46 20.59 -6.54
CA SER A 332 19.95 20.36 -7.89
C SER A 332 20.09 18.86 -8.14
N PHE A 333 19.64 18.39 -9.31
CA PHE A 333 19.72 17.00 -9.74
C PHE A 333 20.15 16.96 -11.22
N CYS A 334 20.91 15.96 -11.61
CA CYS A 334 21.39 15.83 -13.00
C CYS A 334 20.28 15.32 -13.93
N ALA A 335 19.45 14.40 -13.47
CA ALA A 335 18.33 13.85 -14.20
C ALA A 335 17.12 13.71 -13.29
N CYS A 336 15.93 14.00 -13.80
CA CYS A 336 14.68 13.84 -13.06
C CYS A 336 13.76 12.84 -13.77
N VAL A 337 13.22 11.89 -13.03
CA VAL A 337 12.20 10.98 -13.51
C VAL A 337 10.96 11.10 -12.64
N VAL A 338 9.89 11.62 -13.21
CA VAL A 338 8.60 11.74 -12.51
C VAL A 338 7.69 10.61 -12.92
N ALA A 339 7.36 9.75 -11.99
CA ALA A 339 6.39 8.69 -12.21
C ALA A 339 5.02 9.11 -11.69
N THR A 340 4.02 9.15 -12.58
CA THR A 340 2.66 9.55 -12.23
C THR A 340 1.62 8.61 -12.84
N THR A 341 0.53 8.40 -12.11
CA THR A 341 -0.64 7.64 -12.59
C THR A 341 -1.53 8.46 -13.52
N ASP A 342 -1.42 9.79 -13.48
CA ASP A 342 -2.22 10.72 -14.30
C ASP A 342 -1.40 11.97 -14.63
N ALA A 343 -1.03 12.13 -15.90
CA ALA A 343 -0.36 13.31 -16.45
C ALA A 343 -1.35 14.41 -16.93
N GLY A 344 -2.63 14.33 -16.53
CA GLY A 344 -3.68 15.27 -16.90
C GLY A 344 -3.58 16.64 -16.20
N PRO A 345 -4.70 17.40 -16.19
CA PRO A 345 -4.76 18.72 -15.54
C PRO A 345 -4.28 18.66 -14.09
N GLY A 346 -3.45 19.61 -13.68
CA GLY A 346 -2.83 19.64 -12.34
C GLY A 346 -1.46 18.96 -12.25
N PHE A 347 -1.02 18.19 -13.26
CA PHE A 347 0.36 17.67 -13.29
C PHE A 347 1.40 18.80 -13.49
N SER A 348 1.00 19.89 -14.12
CA SER A 348 1.81 21.12 -14.22
C SER A 348 2.22 21.72 -12.86
N GLU A 349 1.47 21.46 -11.79
CA GLU A 349 1.84 21.87 -10.44
C GLU A 349 3.06 21.10 -9.93
N VAL A 350 3.16 19.81 -10.25
CA VAL A 350 4.31 18.96 -9.90
C VAL A 350 5.53 19.35 -10.72
N THR A 351 5.37 19.55 -12.03
CA THR A 351 6.48 19.87 -12.95
C THR A 351 6.98 21.30 -12.83
N ARG A 352 6.19 22.21 -12.24
CA ARG A 352 6.58 23.64 -12.05
C ARG A 352 7.86 23.82 -11.23
N TYR A 353 8.15 22.88 -10.34
CA TYR A 353 9.34 22.93 -9.47
C TYR A 353 10.56 22.21 -10.05
N ILE A 354 10.46 21.74 -11.30
CA ILE A 354 11.56 21.05 -11.99
C ILE A 354 12.28 22.09 -12.86
N GLU A 355 13.53 22.38 -12.52
CA GLU A 355 14.34 23.44 -13.16
C GLU A 355 14.89 23.04 -14.54
N GLU A 356 15.10 21.73 -14.79
CA GLU A 356 15.72 21.23 -16.03
C GLU A 356 14.78 20.35 -16.83
N PRO A 357 13.94 20.91 -17.72
CA PRO A 357 12.98 20.15 -18.50
C PRO A 357 13.63 19.18 -19.51
N ASP A 358 14.83 19.49 -20.03
CA ASP A 358 15.52 18.68 -21.05
C ASP A 358 16.02 17.34 -20.49
N ASN A 359 16.40 17.30 -19.22
CA ASN A 359 16.85 16.11 -18.49
C ASN A 359 15.72 15.44 -17.69
N THR A 360 14.48 15.82 -17.95
CA THR A 360 13.31 15.30 -17.25
C THR A 360 12.57 14.30 -18.13
N SER A 361 12.28 13.13 -17.56
CA SER A 361 11.47 12.07 -18.16
C SER A 361 10.26 11.76 -17.31
N ILE A 362 9.14 11.39 -17.94
CA ILE A 362 7.93 10.97 -17.24
C ILE A 362 7.73 9.48 -17.43
N ILE A 363 7.46 8.75 -16.36
CA ILE A 363 6.94 7.38 -16.41
C ILE A 363 5.44 7.44 -16.15
N GLY A 364 4.66 7.00 -17.12
CA GLY A 364 3.21 6.95 -17.02
C GLY A 364 2.65 5.56 -17.25
N LEU A 365 1.33 5.49 -17.36
CA LEU A 365 0.59 4.28 -17.73
C LEU A 365 0.51 4.15 -19.23
N SER A 366 0.45 2.92 -19.76
CA SER A 366 0.38 2.63 -21.20
C SER A 366 -0.86 3.22 -21.91
N ILE A 367 -1.88 3.63 -21.15
CA ILE A 367 -3.17 4.16 -21.63
C ILE A 367 -3.38 5.62 -21.19
N ALA A 368 -2.35 6.27 -20.66
CA ALA A 368 -2.48 7.66 -20.25
C ALA A 368 -2.79 8.52 -21.46
N SER A 369 -3.88 9.30 -21.39
CA SER A 369 -4.17 10.36 -22.36
C SER A 369 -3.01 11.36 -22.30
N VAL A 370 -2.17 11.31 -23.33
CA VAL A 370 -1.06 12.24 -23.52
C VAL A 370 -1.66 13.60 -23.85
N ASN A 371 -2.00 14.38 -22.85
CA ASN A 371 -2.15 15.81 -23.04
C ASN A 371 -0.74 16.37 -23.19
N SER A 372 -0.40 16.86 -24.39
CA SER A 372 0.82 17.51 -24.86
C SER A 372 1.70 18.08 -23.72
N THR A 373 2.49 17.22 -23.10
CA THR A 373 3.57 17.65 -22.21
C THR A 373 4.83 17.80 -23.05
N SER A 374 5.64 18.81 -22.77
CA SER A 374 6.95 19.00 -23.41
C SER A 374 7.96 17.89 -23.08
N PHE A 375 7.58 16.99 -22.17
CA PHE A 375 8.45 15.96 -21.60
C PHE A 375 8.31 14.63 -22.36
N LYS A 376 9.40 13.87 -22.43
CA LYS A 376 9.42 12.51 -22.95
C LYS A 376 8.66 11.59 -21.99
N MET A 377 7.62 10.93 -22.49
CA MET A 377 6.79 10.02 -21.67
C MET A 377 7.11 8.57 -22.01
N TRP A 378 7.35 7.77 -20.95
CA TRP A 378 7.71 6.37 -21.04
C TRP A 378 6.68 5.50 -20.33
N TYR A 379 6.50 4.28 -20.79
CA TYR A 379 5.76 3.25 -20.06
C TYR A 379 6.51 1.92 -20.14
N LEU A 380 6.31 1.08 -19.11
CA LEU A 380 6.88 -0.26 -19.05
C LEU A 380 5.95 -1.22 -19.80
N ASP A 381 6.49 -1.94 -20.81
CA ASP A 381 5.76 -2.96 -21.53
C ASP A 381 5.81 -4.34 -20.83
N GLU A 382 5.13 -5.34 -21.42
CA GLU A 382 5.09 -6.71 -20.89
C GLU A 382 6.47 -7.40 -20.94
N ASP A 383 7.36 -6.98 -21.81
CA ASP A 383 8.73 -7.50 -21.96
C ASP A 383 9.74 -6.83 -21.00
N ASN A 384 9.27 -6.04 -20.04
CA ASN A 384 10.06 -5.25 -19.10
C ASN A 384 11.00 -4.24 -19.78
N ASN A 385 10.57 -3.66 -20.90
CA ASN A 385 11.27 -2.59 -21.58
C ASN A 385 10.49 -1.28 -21.47
N PHE A 386 11.21 -0.18 -21.28
CA PHE A 386 10.61 1.15 -21.37
C PHE A 386 10.47 1.56 -22.82
N LYS A 387 9.24 1.91 -23.22
CA LYS A 387 8.91 2.43 -24.55
C LYS A 387 8.42 3.86 -24.44
N LEU A 388 8.78 4.67 -25.43
CA LEU A 388 8.28 6.03 -25.58
C LEU A 388 6.81 5.98 -26.06
N VAL A 389 5.97 6.83 -25.47
CA VAL A 389 4.55 6.98 -25.86
C VAL A 389 4.44 7.80 -27.14
#